data_987945f62fdcb5025c94baa79aa9c33d
#
_entry.id   987945f62fdcb5025c94baa79aa9c33d
#
_cell.length_a   1.000
_cell.length_b   1.000
_cell.length_c   1.000
_cell.angle_alpha   90.00
_cell.angle_beta   90.00
_cell.angle_gamma   90.00
#
_symmetry.space_group_name_H-M   'P 1'
#
loop_
_entity.id
_entity.type
_entity.pdbx_description
1 polymer ?
#
loop_
_entity_poly.entity_id
_entity_poly.type
_entity_poly.pdbx_seq_one_letter_code
_entity_poly.pdbx_strand_id
1 'polypeptide(L)'
;MKLCLKVWYVNESTKVKAKRTGFLAVPYFSGTSFMFQGATKDAIIADNLEVAHVSRQADALSAYVANSRVKTKEGILIMQPFSPGLFAHGPPPGPHILMRLLRGEILADDVDAEFDQLRREAKDRARHDQLQGQ
;
A
#
# COMPACT_ATOMS: atom_id res chain seq x y z
N MET A 1 -11.85 28.15 9.07
CA MET A 1 -12.35 26.81 8.74
C MET A 1 -12.70 26.78 7.26
N LYS A 2 -11.99 25.99 6.41
CA LYS A 2 -12.24 25.98 4.96
C LYS A 2 -13.37 25.03 4.63
N LEU A 3 -14.44 25.54 4.03
CA LEU A 3 -15.48 24.74 3.39
C LEU A 3 -14.88 24.06 2.15
N CYS A 4 -14.87 22.73 2.09
CA CYS A 4 -14.44 22.00 0.92
C CYS A 4 -15.66 21.66 0.05
N LEU A 5 -15.68 22.18 -1.18
CA LEU A 5 -16.66 21.85 -2.20
C LEU A 5 -16.12 20.70 -3.03
N LYS A 6 -16.72 19.52 -2.94
CA LYS A 6 -16.44 18.42 -3.84
C LYS A 6 -17.60 18.19 -4.79
N VAL A 7 -17.32 18.19 -6.09
CA VAL A 7 -18.28 17.85 -7.15
C VAL A 7 -18.06 16.41 -7.55
N TRP A 8 -19.09 15.59 -7.46
CA TRP A 8 -19.06 14.19 -7.86
C TRP A 8 -19.96 13.97 -9.08
N TYR A 9 -19.52 13.15 -10.02
CA TYR A 9 -20.37 12.66 -11.11
C TYR A 9 -21.01 11.35 -10.65
N VAL A 10 -22.33 11.33 -10.59
CA VAL A 10 -23.09 10.15 -10.12
C VAL A 10 -23.27 9.14 -11.24
N ASN A 11 -23.20 9.57 -12.51
CA ASN A 11 -23.29 8.70 -13.66
C ASN A 11 -22.61 9.36 -14.87
N GLU A 12 -21.73 8.61 -15.55
CA GLU A 12 -21.03 9.11 -16.75
C GLU A 12 -21.95 9.39 -17.93
N SER A 13 -23.03 8.61 -18.08
CA SER A 13 -24.00 8.76 -19.19
C SER A 13 -24.95 9.94 -19.00
N THR A 14 -25.29 10.32 -17.77
CA THR A 14 -26.24 11.42 -17.51
C THR A 14 -25.58 12.73 -17.10
N LYS A 15 -24.27 12.73 -16.84
CA LYS A 15 -23.48 13.91 -16.40
C LYS A 15 -24.13 14.69 -15.25
N VAL A 16 -24.85 14.03 -14.37
CA VAL A 16 -25.45 14.66 -13.20
C VAL A 16 -24.35 15.05 -12.23
N LYS A 17 -24.23 16.35 -11.96
CA LYS A 17 -23.28 16.91 -10.99
C LYS A 17 -23.94 17.01 -9.63
N ALA A 18 -23.47 16.26 -8.65
CA ALA A 18 -23.84 16.44 -7.25
C ALA A 18 -22.83 17.36 -6.56
N LYS A 19 -23.29 18.44 -5.97
CA LYS A 19 -22.48 19.38 -5.20
C LYS A 19 -22.71 19.13 -3.72
N ARG A 20 -21.65 18.77 -2.99
CA ARG A 20 -21.71 18.59 -1.54
C ARG A 20 -20.88 19.65 -0.85
N THR A 21 -21.47 20.35 0.09
CA THR A 21 -20.79 21.32 0.95
C THR A 21 -20.66 20.73 2.33
N GLY A 22 -19.46 20.73 2.90
CA GLY A 22 -19.23 20.17 4.23
C GLY A 22 -17.84 20.53 4.76
N PHE A 23 -17.60 20.17 6.00
CA PHE A 23 -16.28 20.32 6.60
C PHE A 23 -15.38 19.17 6.18
N LEU A 24 -14.10 19.48 5.89
CA LEU A 24 -13.08 18.45 5.69
C LEU A 24 -12.64 17.96 7.08
N ALA A 25 -13.32 16.95 7.57
CA ALA A 25 -13.00 16.30 8.83
C ALA A 25 -12.99 14.79 8.63
N VAL A 26 -11.98 14.13 9.16
CA VAL A 26 -11.87 12.68 9.24
C VAL A 26 -11.69 12.28 10.70
N PRO A 27 -12.22 11.13 11.14
CA PRO A 27 -11.97 10.62 12.48
C PRO A 27 -10.46 10.41 12.66
N TYR A 28 -9.90 10.91 13.75
CA TYR A 28 -8.47 10.73 14.03
C TYR A 28 -8.13 9.35 14.59
N PHE A 29 -9.13 8.64 15.12
CA PHE A 29 -8.95 7.31 15.70
C PHE A 29 -8.95 6.17 14.66
N SER A 30 -9.33 6.47 13.40
CA SER A 30 -9.30 5.48 12.31
C SER A 30 -8.83 6.12 11.01
N GLY A 31 -8.22 5.32 10.14
CA GLY A 31 -7.74 5.77 8.84
C GLY A 31 -6.98 4.66 8.11
N THR A 32 -6.48 4.98 6.93
CA THR A 32 -5.62 4.06 6.19
C THR A 32 -4.22 4.04 6.81
N SER A 33 -3.48 2.94 6.61
CA SER A 33 -2.09 2.79 7.08
C SER A 33 -1.22 3.98 6.68
N PHE A 34 -1.38 4.48 5.45
CA PHE A 34 -0.60 5.60 4.91
C PHE A 34 -0.90 6.94 5.58
N MET A 35 -2.11 7.14 6.12
CA MET A 35 -2.43 8.36 6.88
C MET A 35 -1.61 8.48 8.17
N PHE A 36 -1.18 7.35 8.71
CA PHE A 36 -0.38 7.28 9.93
C PHE A 36 1.12 7.11 9.64
N GLN A 37 1.54 7.21 8.38
CA GLN A 37 2.95 7.14 8.02
C GLN A 37 3.74 8.25 8.73
N GLY A 38 4.86 7.89 9.35
CA GLY A 38 5.67 8.81 10.16
C GLY A 38 5.19 9.00 11.60
N ALA A 39 3.96 8.58 11.96
CA ALA A 39 3.49 8.65 13.34
C ALA A 39 3.81 7.34 14.08
N THR A 40 4.17 7.45 15.36
CA THR A 40 4.30 6.30 16.26
C THR A 40 3.12 6.29 17.22
N LYS A 41 2.53 5.12 17.41
CA LYS A 41 1.38 4.90 18.30
C LYS A 41 1.75 3.88 19.37
N ASP A 42 1.12 4.00 20.53
CA ASP A 42 1.32 3.03 21.61
C ASP A 42 0.57 1.72 21.31
N ALA A 43 -0.61 1.83 20.69
CA ALA A 43 -1.38 0.67 20.22
C ALA A 43 -2.18 1.00 18.97
N ILE A 44 -2.38 -0.02 18.11
CA ILE A 44 -3.24 0.03 16.93
C ILE A 44 -4.06 -1.26 16.80
N ILE A 45 -5.21 -1.14 16.18
CA ILE A 45 -6.02 -2.26 15.71
C ILE A 45 -5.94 -2.25 14.18
N ALA A 46 -5.35 -3.28 13.60
CA ALA A 46 -5.31 -3.49 12.16
C ALA A 46 -6.48 -4.39 11.76
N ASP A 47 -7.49 -3.80 11.16
CA ASP A 47 -8.71 -4.52 10.78
C ASP A 47 -8.43 -5.48 9.62
N ASN A 48 -7.82 -4.99 8.56
CA ASN A 48 -7.54 -5.79 7.37
C ASN A 48 -6.16 -5.48 6.82
N LEU A 49 -5.23 -6.43 6.92
CA LEU A 49 -3.90 -6.32 6.33
C LEU A 49 -3.88 -6.76 4.86
N GLU A 50 -4.86 -7.56 4.44
CA GLU A 50 -4.98 -8.12 3.10
C GLU A 50 -6.38 -7.82 2.54
N VAL A 51 -6.47 -6.95 1.54
CA VAL A 51 -7.75 -6.44 0.99
C VAL A 51 -8.44 -7.44 0.07
N ALA A 52 -7.70 -8.40 -0.48
CA ALA A 52 -8.22 -9.44 -1.36
C ALA A 52 -7.59 -10.79 -1.01
N HIS A 53 -8.30 -11.88 -1.34
CA HIS A 53 -7.76 -13.25 -1.16
C HIS A 53 -6.46 -13.53 -1.94
N VAL A 54 -6.04 -12.59 -2.79
CA VAL A 54 -4.76 -12.62 -3.50
C VAL A 54 -3.91 -11.46 -2.99
N SER A 55 -2.87 -11.78 -2.25
CA SER A 55 -1.89 -10.80 -1.76
C SER A 55 -1.28 -10.00 -2.90
N ARG A 56 -1.30 -8.70 -2.77
CA ARG A 56 -0.64 -7.77 -3.70
C ARG A 56 0.51 -7.08 -2.99
N GLN A 57 1.50 -6.64 -3.75
CA GLN A 57 2.62 -5.87 -3.20
C GLN A 57 2.15 -4.59 -2.49
N ALA A 58 1.06 -3.98 -2.95
CA ALA A 58 0.45 -2.82 -2.28
C ALA A 58 -0.11 -3.18 -0.90
N ASP A 59 -0.68 -4.38 -0.74
CA ASP A 59 -1.19 -4.86 0.55
C ASP A 59 -0.03 -5.13 1.51
N ALA A 60 1.06 -5.72 1.03
CA ALA A 60 2.28 -5.93 1.80
C ALA A 60 2.89 -4.61 2.30
N LEU A 61 2.91 -3.57 1.45
CA LEU A 61 3.36 -2.24 1.85
C LEU A 61 2.46 -1.63 2.92
N SER A 62 1.13 -1.72 2.74
CA SER A 62 0.16 -1.22 3.71
C SER A 62 0.32 -1.92 5.06
N ALA A 63 0.45 -3.25 5.04
CA ALA A 63 0.68 -4.07 6.24
C ALA A 63 2.01 -3.73 6.92
N TYR A 64 3.09 -3.55 6.14
CA TYR A 64 4.38 -3.12 6.67
C TYR A 64 4.29 -1.75 7.35
N VAL A 65 3.62 -0.77 6.71
CA VAL A 65 3.42 0.56 7.29
C VAL A 65 2.62 0.44 8.59
N ALA A 66 1.54 -0.33 8.64
CA ALA A 66 0.75 -0.55 9.85
C ALA A 66 1.61 -1.14 10.99
N ASN A 67 2.32 -2.24 10.71
CA ASN A 67 3.16 -2.90 11.70
C ASN A 67 4.28 -1.99 12.23
N SER A 68 4.82 -1.12 11.39
CA SER A 68 5.87 -0.17 11.79
C SER A 68 5.35 1.03 12.60
N ARG A 69 4.05 1.14 12.85
CA ARG A 69 3.47 2.26 13.64
C ARG A 69 3.51 2.04 15.14
N VAL A 70 3.75 0.83 15.59
CA VAL A 70 3.81 0.49 17.03
C VAL A 70 5.26 0.27 17.48
N LYS A 71 5.50 0.50 18.77
CA LYS A 71 6.83 0.34 19.37
C LYS A 71 7.15 -1.12 19.67
N THR A 72 6.13 -1.91 20.00
CA THR A 72 6.27 -3.31 20.43
C THR A 72 5.20 -4.16 19.78
N LYS A 73 5.42 -5.46 19.73
CA LYS A 73 4.46 -6.43 19.17
C LYS A 73 3.14 -6.50 19.95
N GLU A 74 3.19 -6.17 21.23
CA GLU A 74 2.01 -6.15 22.10
C GLU A 74 1.09 -4.95 21.78
N GLY A 75 1.61 -3.95 21.09
CA GLY A 75 0.85 -2.76 20.67
C GLY A 75 -0.01 -2.98 19.43
N ILE A 76 0.05 -4.14 18.76
CA ILE A 76 -0.76 -4.40 17.57
C ILE A 76 -1.75 -5.53 17.80
N LEU A 77 -3.02 -5.27 17.47
CA LEU A 77 -4.06 -6.28 17.37
C LEU A 77 -4.48 -6.42 15.91
N ILE A 78 -4.37 -7.64 15.37
CA ILE A 78 -4.80 -7.95 14.01
C ILE A 78 -6.18 -8.61 14.10
N MET A 79 -7.20 -7.98 13.52
CA MET A 79 -8.58 -8.42 13.61
C MET A 79 -8.88 -9.62 12.71
N GLN A 80 -8.25 -9.66 11.53
CA GLN A 80 -8.51 -10.70 10.54
C GLN A 80 -7.23 -11.44 10.18
N PRO A 81 -7.29 -12.76 10.00
CA PRO A 81 -6.15 -13.52 9.52
C PRO A 81 -5.75 -13.05 8.12
N PHE A 82 -4.47 -13.12 7.82
CA PHE A 82 -3.91 -12.82 6.51
C PHE A 82 -3.05 -13.98 6.01
N SER A 83 -2.84 -14.05 4.70
CA SER A 83 -2.02 -15.09 4.09
C SER A 83 -0.54 -14.93 4.50
N PRO A 84 0.16 -16.01 4.83
CA PRO A 84 1.62 -15.97 5.01
C PRO A 84 2.36 -15.41 3.78
N GLY A 85 1.79 -15.56 2.58
CA GLY A 85 2.30 -15.00 1.33
C GLY A 85 2.28 -13.47 1.26
N LEU A 86 1.56 -12.78 2.17
CA LEU A 86 1.46 -11.32 2.16
C LEU A 86 2.84 -10.64 2.17
N PHE A 87 3.79 -11.15 2.94
CA PHE A 87 5.13 -10.60 3.04
C PHE A 87 6.16 -11.31 2.14
N ALA A 88 5.75 -12.29 1.33
CA ALA A 88 6.64 -13.01 0.43
C ALA A 88 6.99 -12.25 -0.87
N HIS A 89 6.28 -11.16 -1.15
CA HIS A 89 6.47 -10.37 -2.39
C HIS A 89 7.83 -9.64 -2.48
N GLY A 90 8.56 -9.57 -1.39
CA GLY A 90 9.82 -8.81 -1.32
C GLY A 90 9.62 -7.29 -1.38
N PRO A 91 10.72 -6.53 -1.40
CA PRO A 91 10.67 -5.08 -1.46
C PRO A 91 10.16 -4.59 -2.82
N PRO A 92 9.52 -3.40 -2.87
CA PRO A 92 9.16 -2.76 -4.14
C PRO A 92 10.40 -2.52 -5.00
N PRO A 93 10.31 -2.66 -6.33
CA PRO A 93 11.47 -2.51 -7.21
C PRO A 93 12.08 -1.09 -7.18
N GLY A 94 11.25 -0.05 -7.11
CA GLY A 94 11.73 1.33 -7.13
C GLY A 94 12.72 1.68 -6.02
N PRO A 95 12.38 1.49 -4.72
CA PRO A 95 13.33 1.70 -3.62
C PRO A 95 14.58 0.82 -3.71
N HIS A 96 14.45 -0.41 -4.19
CA HIS A 96 15.59 -1.31 -4.35
C HIS A 96 16.60 -0.77 -5.38
N ILE A 97 16.11 -0.36 -6.56
CA ILE A 97 16.94 0.23 -7.63
C ILE A 97 17.57 1.53 -7.14
N LEU A 98 16.80 2.40 -6.49
CA LEU A 98 17.33 3.65 -5.95
C LEU A 98 18.50 3.41 -4.98
N MET A 99 18.37 2.42 -4.09
CA MET A 99 19.45 2.09 -3.16
C MET A 99 20.69 1.55 -3.86
N ARG A 100 20.55 0.76 -4.93
CA ARG A 100 21.67 0.29 -5.76
C ARG A 100 22.33 1.44 -6.51
N LEU A 101 21.53 2.38 -7.05
CA LEU A 101 22.05 3.59 -7.71
C LEU A 101 22.86 4.45 -6.72
N LEU A 102 22.33 4.70 -5.52
CA LEU A 102 23.00 5.49 -4.49
C LEU A 102 24.29 4.84 -3.97
N ARG A 103 24.40 3.51 -4.05
CA ARG A 103 25.61 2.76 -3.72
C ARG A 103 26.62 2.70 -4.87
N GLY A 104 26.25 3.19 -6.05
CA GLY A 104 27.09 3.12 -7.26
C GLY A 104 27.15 1.71 -7.87
N GLU A 105 26.21 0.82 -7.54
CA GLU A 105 26.13 -0.54 -8.10
C GLU A 105 25.55 -0.57 -9.51
N ILE A 106 24.80 0.46 -9.90
CA ILE A 106 24.21 0.65 -11.22
C ILE A 106 24.40 2.09 -11.67
N LEU A 107 24.45 2.32 -12.99
CA LEU A 107 24.52 3.65 -13.57
C LEU A 107 23.10 4.23 -13.76
N ALA A 108 23.02 5.56 -13.82
CA ALA A 108 21.75 6.25 -14.01
C ALA A 108 21.05 5.86 -15.33
N ASP A 109 21.83 5.61 -16.37
CA ASP A 109 21.32 5.22 -17.69
C ASP A 109 20.74 3.81 -17.73
N ASP A 110 21.13 2.95 -16.78
CA ASP A 110 20.66 1.55 -16.70
C ASP A 110 19.41 1.39 -15.82
N VAL A 111 18.96 2.44 -15.14
CA VAL A 111 17.86 2.41 -14.17
C VAL A 111 16.55 1.89 -14.78
N ASP A 112 16.21 2.38 -15.98
CA ASP A 112 14.96 1.99 -16.65
C ASP A 112 14.98 0.53 -17.08
N ALA A 113 16.12 0.04 -17.57
CA ALA A 113 16.29 -1.35 -17.97
C ALA A 113 16.20 -2.30 -16.76
N GLU A 114 16.83 -1.97 -15.64
CA GLU A 114 16.74 -2.71 -14.38
C GLU A 114 15.31 -2.72 -13.83
N PHE A 115 14.62 -1.57 -13.89
CA PHE A 115 13.23 -1.49 -13.45
C PHE A 115 12.31 -2.39 -14.26
N ASP A 116 12.45 -2.40 -15.57
CA ASP A 116 11.67 -3.25 -16.45
C ASP A 116 11.98 -4.74 -16.25
N GLN A 117 13.23 -5.09 -16.01
CA GLN A 117 13.63 -6.46 -15.68
C GLN A 117 12.96 -6.94 -14.39
N LEU A 118 13.09 -6.20 -13.30
CA LEU A 118 12.49 -6.56 -12.02
C LEU A 118 10.96 -6.64 -12.09
N ARG A 119 10.34 -5.79 -12.92
CA ARG A 119 8.90 -5.82 -13.15
C ARG A 119 8.46 -7.08 -13.91
N ARG A 120 9.26 -7.55 -14.87
CA ARG A 120 9.00 -8.83 -15.58
C ARG A 120 9.14 -10.01 -14.64
N GLU A 121 10.24 -10.08 -13.89
CA GLU A 121 10.48 -11.13 -12.91
C GLU A 121 9.37 -11.21 -11.83
N ALA A 122 8.87 -10.07 -11.37
CA ALA A 122 7.76 -10.02 -10.42
C ALA A 122 6.46 -10.57 -11.04
N LYS A 123 6.19 -10.29 -12.32
CA LYS A 123 5.03 -10.83 -13.03
C LYS A 123 5.13 -12.34 -13.24
N ASP A 124 6.32 -12.83 -13.55
CA ASP A 124 6.54 -14.26 -13.82
C ASP A 124 6.44 -15.06 -12.51
N ARG A 125 6.96 -14.55 -11.40
CA ARG A 125 6.75 -15.13 -10.07
C ARG A 125 5.27 -15.20 -9.70
N ALA A 126 4.54 -14.11 -9.88
CA ALA A 126 3.11 -14.07 -9.58
C ALA A 126 2.30 -15.07 -10.44
N ARG A 127 2.70 -15.31 -11.70
CA ARG A 127 2.09 -16.35 -12.56
C ARG A 127 2.42 -17.76 -12.06
N HIS A 128 3.64 -17.98 -11.66
CA HIS A 128 4.07 -19.30 -11.16
C HIS A 128 3.32 -19.68 -9.88
N ASP A 129 3.18 -18.73 -8.95
CA ASP A 129 2.46 -18.94 -7.69
C ASP A 129 0.97 -19.24 -7.92
N GLN A 130 0.35 -18.60 -8.92
CA GLN A 130 -1.05 -18.88 -9.30
C GLN A 130 -1.24 -20.28 -9.87
N LEU A 131 -0.24 -20.83 -10.56
CA LEU A 131 -0.29 -22.17 -11.14
C LEU A 131 -0.05 -23.28 -10.13
N GLN A 132 0.67 -23.00 -9.03
CA GLN A 132 0.95 -23.96 -7.96
C GLN A 132 -0.10 -23.96 -6.85
N GLY A 133 -0.97 -22.96 -6.80
CA GLY A 133 -2.04 -22.82 -5.80
C GLY A 133 -3.38 -23.45 -6.21
N GLN A 134 -3.45 -24.15 -7.35
CA GLN A 134 -4.60 -24.95 -7.78
C GLN A 134 -4.34 -26.44 -7.53
#